data_4c05dafcc4c31f7a0737e0444b6743c5
#
_entry.id   4c05dafcc4c31f7a0737e0444b6743c5
#
_cell.length_a   1.000
_cell.length_b   1.000
_cell.length_c   1.000
_cell.angle_alpha   90.00
_cell.angle_beta   90.00
_cell.angle_gamma   90.00
#
_symmetry.space_group_name_H-M   'P 1'
#
loop_
_entity.id
_entity.type
_entity.pdbx_description
1 polymer ?
#
loop_
_entity_poly.entity_id
_entity_poly.type
_entity_poly.pdbx_seq_one_letter_code
_entity_poly.pdbx_strand_id
1 'polypeptide(L)'
;MRTMTRTRNSWNLRPAVAVGGLALSAALLATLFSDRVAPLIRTAVADATPTPALLPLGTPAPDFTAAAHDGQKVELSKLKGKWVVLYFYPKDDTSGCTKEACDFRDNWSTLQKKGVAVFGVSTQDNTSHKAFATKYSLPFPLLPDDKGEIAAKYKVPLMGGLARRITYLIGKDGRIAHVWPTVNPVGHASEILAQIEPTAAKAN
;
A
#
# COMPACT_ATOMS: atom_id res chain seq x y z
N MET A 1 0.04 15.65 58.66
CA MET A 1 0.37 16.97 59.25
C MET A 1 1.13 17.78 58.22
N ARG A 2 0.68 18.98 57.97
CA ARG A 2 1.06 20.16 57.16
C ARG A 2 0.43 20.13 55.77
N THR A 3 -0.69 20.71 55.53
CA THR A 3 -1.33 22.05 55.45
C THR A 3 -0.59 23.11 54.62
N MET A 4 -1.38 23.62 53.67
CA MET A 4 -1.40 25.01 53.15
C MET A 4 -0.34 25.32 52.07
N THR A 5 -0.63 26.08 51.02
CA THR A 5 -1.49 27.27 50.89
C THR A 5 -1.79 27.59 49.42
N ARG A 6 -2.96 28.10 49.27
CA ARG A 6 -3.60 28.74 48.10
C ARG A 6 -3.09 30.18 47.98
N THR A 7 -2.74 30.65 46.81
CA THR A 7 -2.73 32.11 46.53
C THR A 7 -3.49 32.41 45.22
N ARG A 8 -4.63 33.06 45.43
CA ARG A 8 -5.33 33.87 44.44
C ARG A 8 -4.57 35.18 44.26
N ASN A 9 -4.49 35.70 43.06
CA ASN A 9 -4.39 37.13 42.83
C ASN A 9 -5.30 37.54 41.67
N SER A 10 -6.30 38.27 42.07
CA SER A 10 -7.20 39.11 41.30
C SER A 10 -6.53 40.46 41.04
N TRP A 11 -6.56 40.94 39.81
CA TRP A 11 -6.48 42.37 39.54
C TRP A 11 -7.52 42.75 38.49
N ASN A 12 -8.56 43.43 39.00
CA ASN A 12 -9.46 44.27 38.23
C ASN A 12 -8.72 45.56 37.86
N LEU A 13 -9.03 46.17 36.70
CA LEU A 13 -9.63 47.51 36.61
C LEU A 13 -9.61 48.02 35.18
N ARG A 14 -10.79 48.45 34.76
CA ARG A 14 -11.07 49.25 33.58
C ARG A 14 -10.52 50.69 33.74
N PRO A 15 -10.43 51.55 32.68
CA PRO A 15 -11.65 52.12 32.12
C PRO A 15 -11.71 52.31 30.60
N ALA A 16 -12.89 52.57 30.14
CA ALA A 16 -13.30 52.96 28.80
C ALA A 16 -12.85 54.40 28.47
N VAL A 17 -12.43 54.62 27.24
CA VAL A 17 -12.50 55.94 26.60
C VAL A 17 -13.12 55.74 25.22
N ALA A 18 -14.28 56.32 25.04
CA ALA A 18 -14.95 56.54 23.78
C ALA A 18 -14.40 57.78 23.11
N VAL A 19 -13.98 57.70 21.89
CA VAL A 19 -13.95 58.85 20.98
C VAL A 19 -14.46 58.38 19.59
N GLY A 20 -15.54 58.99 19.19
CA GLY A 20 -16.21 58.76 17.93
C GLY A 20 -15.53 59.46 16.78
N GLY A 21 -15.95 59.05 15.62
CA GLY A 21 -15.87 59.92 14.44
C GLY A 21 -15.11 59.37 13.24
N LEU A 22 -15.86 59.28 12.19
CA LEU A 22 -15.55 59.09 10.75
C LEU A 22 -15.58 57.68 10.20
N ALA A 23 -16.79 57.19 10.05
CA ALA A 23 -17.13 56.33 8.93
C ALA A 23 -17.28 57.20 7.68
N LEU A 24 -16.53 56.89 6.63
CA LEU A 24 -16.85 57.04 5.21
C LEU A 24 -15.53 57.05 4.41
N SER A 25 -15.41 56.09 3.53
CA SER A 25 -14.39 55.99 2.44
C SER A 25 -13.40 54.81 2.51
N ALA A 26 -13.88 53.61 2.78
CA ALA A 26 -13.09 52.40 2.48
C ALA A 26 -13.85 51.30 1.71
N ALA A 27 -15.06 51.64 1.18
CA ALA A 27 -15.91 50.66 0.50
C ALA A 27 -15.77 50.64 -1.04
N LEU A 28 -14.89 51.42 -1.65
CA LEU A 28 -14.78 51.48 -3.12
C LEU A 28 -13.49 50.95 -3.73
N LEU A 29 -12.53 50.48 -2.94
CA LEU A 29 -11.30 49.87 -3.47
C LEU A 29 -11.22 48.34 -3.29
N ALA A 30 -12.18 47.72 -2.59
CA ALA A 30 -12.18 46.28 -2.40
C ALA A 30 -12.85 45.47 -3.52
N THR A 31 -13.60 46.10 -4.40
CA THR A 31 -14.35 45.42 -5.47
C THR A 31 -13.61 45.29 -6.80
N LEU A 32 -12.48 45.95 -6.97
CA LEU A 32 -11.72 45.90 -8.23
C LEU A 32 -10.53 44.94 -8.21
N PHE A 33 -10.20 44.35 -7.05
CA PHE A 33 -9.07 43.42 -6.95
C PHE A 33 -9.51 41.96 -6.80
N SER A 34 -10.81 41.70 -6.60
CA SER A 34 -11.30 40.34 -6.30
C SER A 34 -11.59 39.49 -7.56
N ASP A 35 -11.81 40.09 -8.71
CA ASP A 35 -12.23 39.34 -9.90
C ASP A 35 -11.09 38.95 -10.87
N ARG A 36 -9.89 39.44 -10.67
CA ARG A 36 -8.76 39.11 -11.56
C ARG A 36 -7.74 38.11 -11.00
N VAL A 37 -7.77 37.77 -9.71
CA VAL A 37 -6.84 36.83 -9.12
C VAL A 37 -7.48 35.45 -8.90
N ALA A 38 -8.79 35.37 -8.85
CA ALA A 38 -9.52 34.10 -8.64
C ALA A 38 -9.37 33.06 -9.77
N PRO A 39 -9.19 33.41 -11.06
CA PRO A 39 -9.00 32.38 -12.09
C PRO A 39 -7.60 31.78 -12.15
N LEU A 40 -6.56 32.41 -11.56
CA LEU A 40 -5.19 31.93 -11.66
C LEU A 40 -4.81 30.89 -10.60
N ILE A 41 -5.60 30.79 -9.51
CA ILE A 41 -5.34 29.77 -8.46
C ILE A 41 -6.11 28.47 -8.76
N ARG A 42 -7.07 28.49 -9.67
CA ARG A 42 -7.93 27.32 -9.97
C ARG A 42 -7.35 26.35 -10.99
N THR A 43 -6.25 26.71 -11.66
CA THR A 43 -5.65 25.89 -12.73
C THR A 43 -4.40 25.12 -12.31
N ALA A 44 -3.96 25.21 -11.06
CA ALA A 44 -2.74 24.53 -10.58
C ALA A 44 -3.00 23.27 -9.70
N VAL A 45 -4.25 22.84 -9.53
CA VAL A 45 -4.60 21.68 -8.69
C VAL A 45 -5.23 20.53 -9.49
N ALA A 46 -5.16 20.57 -10.79
CA ALA A 46 -5.79 19.56 -11.63
C ALA A 46 -4.77 18.90 -12.56
N ASP A 47 -3.78 18.19 -12.03
CA ASP A 47 -3.16 17.07 -12.76
C ASP A 47 -2.30 16.16 -11.82
N ALA A 48 -2.81 15.83 -10.66
CA ALA A 48 -2.40 14.58 -10.04
C ALA A 48 -3.33 13.51 -10.62
N THR A 49 -2.90 12.82 -11.66
CA THR A 49 -3.56 11.58 -12.10
C THR A 49 -3.73 10.73 -10.85
N PRO A 50 -4.97 10.42 -10.41
CA PRO A 50 -5.15 9.65 -9.20
C PRO A 50 -4.43 8.33 -9.38
N THR A 51 -3.45 8.03 -8.52
CA THR A 51 -2.86 6.69 -8.48
C THR A 51 -4.02 5.70 -8.41
N PRO A 52 -4.16 4.77 -9.34
CA PRO A 52 -5.30 3.87 -9.36
C PRO A 52 -5.42 3.19 -8.00
N ALA A 53 -6.60 3.32 -7.40
CA ALA A 53 -6.86 2.70 -6.10
C ALA A 53 -6.67 1.18 -6.23
N LEU A 54 -5.92 0.59 -5.31
CA LEU A 54 -5.72 -0.86 -5.25
C LEU A 54 -7.06 -1.60 -5.11
N LEU A 55 -7.06 -2.89 -5.37
CA LEU A 55 -8.27 -3.69 -5.24
C LEU A 55 -8.78 -3.68 -3.79
N PRO A 56 -10.08 -3.41 -3.58
CA PRO A 56 -10.67 -3.41 -2.24
C PRO A 56 -10.68 -4.81 -1.61
N LEU A 57 -10.64 -4.86 -0.28
CA LEU A 57 -10.83 -6.10 0.47
C LEU A 57 -12.20 -6.71 0.18
N GLY A 58 -12.29 -8.03 0.20
CA GLY A 58 -13.51 -8.78 -0.07
C GLY A 58 -13.92 -8.87 -1.54
N THR A 59 -13.26 -8.16 -2.46
CA THR A 59 -13.53 -8.31 -3.89
C THR A 59 -12.96 -9.63 -4.43
N PRO A 60 -13.61 -10.26 -5.44
CA PRO A 60 -13.00 -11.40 -6.11
C PRO A 60 -11.62 -11.03 -6.68
N ALA A 61 -10.63 -11.88 -6.41
CA ALA A 61 -9.30 -11.71 -6.99
C ALA A 61 -9.39 -11.93 -8.52
N PRO A 62 -8.86 -11.02 -9.35
CA PRO A 62 -8.86 -11.18 -10.79
C PRO A 62 -8.13 -12.45 -11.20
N ASP A 63 -8.80 -13.30 -11.98
CA ASP A 63 -8.20 -14.54 -12.45
C ASP A 63 -7.10 -14.29 -13.47
N PHE A 64 -6.08 -15.13 -13.43
CA PHE A 64 -5.00 -15.16 -14.40
C PHE A 64 -4.48 -16.57 -14.63
N THR A 65 -3.87 -16.74 -15.77
CA THR A 65 -3.07 -17.93 -16.11
C THR A 65 -1.70 -17.46 -16.56
N ALA A 66 -0.66 -18.00 -15.96
CA ALA A 66 0.73 -17.68 -16.30
C ALA A 66 1.61 -18.93 -16.28
N ALA A 67 2.64 -18.96 -17.12
CA ALA A 67 3.73 -19.91 -17.00
C ALA A 67 4.77 -19.33 -16.03
N ALA A 68 5.13 -20.10 -15.01
CA ALA A 68 6.17 -19.72 -14.06
C ALA A 68 7.58 -20.02 -14.61
N HIS A 69 8.62 -19.46 -13.97
CA HIS A 69 10.01 -19.65 -14.37
C HIS A 69 10.48 -21.11 -14.40
N ASP A 70 9.83 -21.97 -13.65
CA ASP A 70 10.11 -23.42 -13.55
C ASP A 70 9.29 -24.26 -14.54
N GLY A 71 8.51 -23.62 -15.40
CA GLY A 71 7.64 -24.25 -16.39
C GLY A 71 6.27 -24.67 -15.85
N GLN A 72 5.98 -24.48 -14.58
CA GLN A 72 4.66 -24.76 -14.04
C GLN A 72 3.62 -23.78 -14.59
N LYS A 73 2.45 -24.28 -14.94
CA LYS A 73 1.29 -23.47 -15.30
C LYS A 73 0.52 -23.11 -14.03
N VAL A 74 0.46 -21.83 -13.71
CA VAL A 74 -0.29 -21.30 -12.57
C VAL A 74 -1.62 -20.73 -13.06
N GLU A 75 -2.72 -21.25 -12.55
CA GLU A 75 -4.08 -20.78 -12.80
C GLU A 75 -4.69 -20.44 -11.43
N LEU A 76 -4.95 -19.15 -11.17
CA LEU A 76 -5.43 -18.72 -9.85
C LEU A 76 -6.74 -19.39 -9.46
N SER A 77 -7.67 -19.52 -10.40
CA SER A 77 -8.98 -20.17 -10.16
C SER A 77 -8.87 -21.61 -9.64
N LYS A 78 -7.78 -22.31 -9.92
CA LYS A 78 -7.49 -23.67 -9.44
C LYS A 78 -6.90 -23.71 -8.02
N LEU A 79 -6.60 -22.56 -7.44
CA LEU A 79 -6.02 -22.45 -6.09
C LEU A 79 -7.08 -22.20 -4.99
N LYS A 80 -8.37 -22.24 -5.33
CA LYS A 80 -9.45 -22.14 -4.33
C LYS A 80 -9.26 -23.18 -3.22
N GLY A 81 -9.53 -22.80 -1.99
CA GLY A 81 -9.26 -23.61 -0.81
C GLY A 81 -7.87 -23.40 -0.18
N LYS A 82 -6.97 -22.70 -0.86
CA LYS A 82 -5.66 -22.31 -0.35
C LYS A 82 -5.60 -20.81 -0.11
N TRP A 83 -4.74 -20.39 0.81
CA TRP A 83 -4.28 -19.03 0.89
C TRP A 83 -3.29 -18.78 -0.26
N VAL A 84 -3.40 -17.64 -0.94
CA VAL A 84 -2.47 -17.27 -2.01
C VAL A 84 -1.84 -15.92 -1.69
N VAL A 85 -0.53 -15.89 -1.67
CA VAL A 85 0.29 -14.67 -1.61
C VAL A 85 0.73 -14.34 -3.02
N LEU A 86 0.32 -13.19 -3.52
CA LEU A 86 0.74 -12.64 -4.80
C LEU A 86 1.53 -11.36 -4.50
N TYR A 87 2.87 -11.46 -4.48
CA TYR A 87 3.72 -10.31 -4.21
C TYR A 87 4.34 -9.76 -5.49
N PHE A 88 4.08 -8.48 -5.74
CA PHE A 88 4.67 -7.74 -6.86
C PHE A 88 5.95 -7.06 -6.39
N TYR A 89 7.00 -7.15 -7.20
CA TYR A 89 8.30 -6.57 -6.88
C TYR A 89 8.96 -5.95 -8.11
N PRO A 90 9.82 -4.92 -7.94
CA PRO A 90 10.35 -4.17 -9.07
C PRO A 90 11.27 -4.97 -10.01
N LYS A 91 12.27 -5.67 -9.46
CA LYS A 91 13.32 -6.27 -10.30
C LYS A 91 14.10 -7.35 -9.56
N ASP A 92 14.37 -8.46 -10.27
CA ASP A 92 15.24 -9.54 -9.82
C ASP A 92 16.60 -9.04 -9.35
N ASP A 93 17.17 -9.74 -8.39
CA ASP A 93 18.55 -9.57 -7.90
C ASP A 93 18.90 -8.17 -7.41
N THR A 94 17.89 -7.35 -7.08
CA THR A 94 18.09 -6.10 -6.34
C THR A 94 18.03 -6.33 -4.84
N SER A 95 18.76 -5.52 -4.06
CA SER A 95 18.92 -5.70 -2.61
C SER A 95 17.59 -5.91 -1.86
N GLY A 96 16.57 -5.07 -2.13
CA GLY A 96 15.27 -5.18 -1.45
C GLY A 96 14.47 -6.41 -1.92
N CYS A 97 14.46 -6.70 -3.22
CA CYS A 97 13.72 -7.84 -3.76
C CYS A 97 14.34 -9.16 -3.34
N THR A 98 15.68 -9.22 -3.25
CA THR A 98 16.39 -10.39 -2.73
C THR A 98 16.06 -10.63 -1.26
N LYS A 99 16.04 -9.58 -0.43
CA LYS A 99 15.66 -9.70 0.99
C LYS A 99 14.25 -10.26 1.14
N GLU A 100 13.29 -9.76 0.37
CA GLU A 100 11.90 -10.21 0.42
C GLU A 100 11.75 -11.67 -0.03
N ALA A 101 12.37 -12.04 -1.16
CA ALA A 101 12.34 -13.41 -1.66
C ALA A 101 13.02 -14.39 -0.69
N CYS A 102 14.14 -14.01 -0.09
CA CYS A 102 14.81 -14.82 0.93
C CYS A 102 13.97 -14.93 2.21
N ASP A 103 13.25 -13.88 2.62
CA ASP A 103 12.34 -13.94 3.78
C ASP A 103 11.22 -14.97 3.54
N PHE A 104 10.62 -15.00 2.35
CA PHE A 104 9.67 -16.05 1.98
C PHE A 104 10.31 -17.45 1.93
N ARG A 105 11.50 -17.58 1.37
CA ARG A 105 12.23 -18.86 1.34
C ARG A 105 12.49 -19.39 2.75
N ASP A 106 13.00 -18.55 3.62
CA ASP A 106 13.39 -18.94 4.98
C ASP A 106 12.17 -19.32 5.83
N ASN A 107 10.99 -18.76 5.51
CA ASN A 107 9.71 -19.09 6.14
C ASN A 107 8.89 -20.14 5.36
N TRP A 108 9.44 -20.72 4.28
CA TRP A 108 8.71 -21.58 3.35
C TRP A 108 8.01 -22.76 4.01
N SER A 109 8.71 -23.48 4.89
CA SER A 109 8.14 -24.64 5.59
C SER A 109 6.90 -24.27 6.41
N THR A 110 6.93 -23.11 7.06
CA THR A 110 5.79 -22.60 7.85
C THR A 110 4.62 -22.21 6.95
N LEU A 111 4.90 -21.51 5.85
CA LEU A 111 3.89 -21.13 4.87
C LEU A 111 3.19 -22.34 4.26
N GLN A 112 3.96 -23.36 3.87
CA GLN A 112 3.41 -24.60 3.33
C GLN A 112 2.53 -25.33 4.35
N LYS A 113 2.95 -25.47 5.62
CA LYS A 113 2.17 -26.08 6.69
C LYS A 113 0.83 -25.38 6.91
N LYS A 114 0.76 -24.05 6.66
CA LYS A 114 -0.46 -23.25 6.74
C LYS A 114 -1.29 -23.28 5.43
N GLY A 115 -0.85 -24.02 4.42
CA GLY A 115 -1.54 -24.14 3.13
C GLY A 115 -1.47 -22.85 2.29
N VAL A 116 -0.35 -22.12 2.39
CA VAL A 116 -0.11 -20.89 1.64
C VAL A 116 0.66 -21.20 0.36
N ALA A 117 0.13 -20.77 -0.78
CA ALA A 117 0.84 -20.71 -2.05
C ALA A 117 1.44 -19.31 -2.23
N VAL A 118 2.72 -19.21 -2.56
CA VAL A 118 3.42 -17.93 -2.77
C VAL A 118 3.83 -17.81 -4.23
N PHE A 119 3.56 -16.66 -4.83
CA PHE A 119 3.96 -16.32 -6.19
C PHE A 119 4.56 -14.92 -6.21
N GLY A 120 5.78 -14.81 -6.73
CA GLY A 120 6.39 -13.51 -7.03
C GLY A 120 6.05 -13.10 -8.46
N VAL A 121 5.72 -11.83 -8.66
CA VAL A 121 5.37 -11.26 -9.97
C VAL A 121 6.24 -10.05 -10.25
N SER A 122 6.92 -10.04 -11.37
CA SER A 122 7.61 -8.84 -11.86
C SER A 122 7.60 -8.79 -13.37
N THR A 123 7.94 -7.63 -13.92
CA THR A 123 8.03 -7.41 -15.37
C THR A 123 9.31 -7.97 -16.01
N GLN A 124 10.09 -8.72 -15.24
CA GLN A 124 11.26 -9.41 -15.77
C GLN A 124 10.85 -10.66 -16.55
N ASP A 125 11.70 -11.08 -17.49
CA ASP A 125 11.46 -12.26 -18.29
C ASP A 125 11.75 -13.58 -17.55
N ASN A 126 11.38 -14.67 -18.19
CA ASN A 126 11.56 -16.01 -17.62
C ASN A 126 13.03 -16.35 -17.35
N THR A 127 13.96 -15.87 -18.19
CA THR A 127 15.41 -16.10 -18.04
C THR A 127 15.93 -15.44 -16.78
N SER A 128 15.54 -14.18 -16.54
CA SER A 128 15.87 -13.44 -15.33
C SER A 128 15.33 -14.13 -14.08
N HIS A 129 14.05 -14.49 -14.07
CA HIS A 129 13.41 -15.19 -12.96
C HIS A 129 14.07 -16.53 -12.63
N LYS A 130 14.41 -17.31 -13.67
CA LYS A 130 15.10 -18.59 -13.49
C LYS A 130 16.49 -18.40 -12.87
N ALA A 131 17.24 -17.40 -13.34
CA ALA A 131 18.55 -17.09 -12.77
C ALA A 131 18.43 -16.63 -11.30
N PHE A 132 17.47 -15.76 -11.01
CA PHE A 132 17.20 -15.26 -9.65
C PHE A 132 16.78 -16.38 -8.70
N ALA A 133 15.80 -17.20 -9.11
CA ALA A 133 15.33 -18.33 -8.32
C ALA A 133 16.43 -19.35 -8.04
N THR A 134 17.26 -19.65 -9.03
CA THR A 134 18.40 -20.57 -8.89
C THR A 134 19.44 -20.01 -7.95
N LYS A 135 19.83 -18.75 -8.12
CA LYS A 135 20.87 -18.08 -7.33
C LYS A 135 20.55 -18.09 -5.83
N TYR A 136 19.29 -17.87 -5.50
CA TYR A 136 18.85 -17.78 -4.09
C TYR A 136 18.08 -19.00 -3.60
N SER A 137 18.02 -20.06 -4.40
CA SER A 137 17.32 -21.32 -4.05
C SER A 137 15.87 -21.08 -3.63
N LEU A 138 15.13 -20.27 -4.41
CA LEU A 138 13.75 -19.94 -4.10
C LEU A 138 12.84 -21.15 -4.37
N PRO A 139 12.07 -21.63 -3.37
CA PRO A 139 11.27 -22.84 -3.47
C PRO A 139 9.85 -22.61 -4.03
N PHE A 140 9.55 -21.42 -4.50
CA PHE A 140 8.24 -21.01 -5.00
C PHE A 140 8.33 -20.38 -6.39
N PRO A 141 7.25 -20.44 -7.18
CA PRO A 141 7.24 -19.93 -8.54
C PRO A 141 7.35 -18.40 -8.63
N LEU A 142 8.12 -17.92 -9.60
CA LEU A 142 8.12 -16.53 -10.06
C LEU A 142 7.40 -16.45 -11.40
N LEU A 143 6.53 -15.46 -11.55
CA LEU A 143 5.66 -15.28 -12.70
C LEU A 143 6.14 -14.09 -13.54
N PRO A 144 6.66 -14.34 -14.75
CA PRO A 144 6.98 -13.28 -15.68
C PRO A 144 5.70 -12.52 -16.11
N ASP A 145 5.73 -11.21 -15.94
CA ASP A 145 4.65 -10.29 -16.34
C ASP A 145 5.22 -9.16 -17.22
N ASP A 146 5.97 -9.53 -18.24
CA ASP A 146 6.71 -8.63 -19.13
C ASP A 146 5.83 -7.57 -19.79
N LYS A 147 4.55 -7.90 -20.01
CA LYS A 147 3.54 -6.99 -20.53
C LYS A 147 2.76 -6.22 -19.47
N GLY A 148 2.97 -6.53 -18.20
CA GLY A 148 2.23 -5.91 -17.08
C GLY A 148 0.75 -6.29 -17.01
N GLU A 149 0.35 -7.43 -17.61
CA GLU A 149 -1.06 -7.84 -17.68
C GLU A 149 -1.61 -8.24 -16.29
N ILE A 150 -0.82 -8.96 -15.49
CA ILE A 150 -1.20 -9.33 -14.13
C ILE A 150 -1.18 -8.08 -13.25
N ALA A 151 -0.13 -7.25 -13.35
CA ALA A 151 -0.05 -5.98 -12.63
C ALA A 151 -1.26 -5.09 -12.92
N ALA A 152 -1.67 -4.96 -14.18
CA ALA A 152 -2.83 -4.17 -14.56
C ALA A 152 -4.14 -4.71 -13.95
N LYS A 153 -4.36 -6.04 -13.98
CA LYS A 153 -5.53 -6.68 -13.36
C LYS A 153 -5.60 -6.40 -11.85
N TYR A 154 -4.46 -6.39 -11.17
CA TYR A 154 -4.36 -6.12 -9.74
C TYR A 154 -4.16 -4.64 -9.42
N LYS A 155 -4.26 -3.76 -10.41
CA LYS A 155 -4.08 -2.30 -10.27
C LYS A 155 -2.74 -1.91 -9.64
N VAL A 156 -1.72 -2.73 -9.85
CA VAL A 156 -0.36 -2.45 -9.41
C VAL A 156 0.28 -1.47 -10.39
N PRO A 157 0.68 -0.27 -9.95
CA PRO A 157 1.30 0.71 -10.82
C PRO A 157 2.66 0.22 -11.32
N LEU A 158 2.95 0.49 -12.60
CA LEU A 158 4.28 0.33 -13.17
C LEU A 158 4.97 1.70 -13.21
N MET A 159 6.16 1.79 -12.65
CA MET A 159 7.00 2.99 -12.65
C MET A 159 8.26 2.71 -13.47
N GLY A 160 8.40 3.40 -14.59
CA GLY A 160 9.50 3.10 -15.52
C GLY A 160 9.49 1.64 -16.02
N GLY A 161 8.31 1.05 -16.17
CA GLY A 161 8.13 -0.36 -16.58
C GLY A 161 8.32 -1.37 -15.44
N LEU A 162 8.62 -0.96 -14.22
CA LEU A 162 8.83 -1.83 -13.07
C LEU A 162 7.62 -1.80 -12.13
N ALA A 163 7.20 -2.97 -11.66
CA ALA A 163 6.08 -3.06 -10.73
C ALA A 163 6.43 -2.43 -9.37
N ARG A 164 5.48 -1.70 -8.78
CA ARG A 164 5.61 -1.27 -7.39
C ARG A 164 5.55 -2.49 -6.47
N ARG A 165 6.26 -2.39 -5.33
CA ARG A 165 6.23 -3.42 -4.30
C ARG A 165 4.90 -3.38 -3.56
N ILE A 166 4.02 -4.32 -3.90
CA ILE A 166 2.67 -4.46 -3.35
C ILE A 166 2.39 -5.95 -3.20
N THR A 167 1.79 -6.35 -2.10
CA THR A 167 1.39 -7.73 -1.88
C THR A 167 -0.10 -7.85 -1.65
N TYR A 168 -0.71 -8.83 -2.30
CA TYR A 168 -2.08 -9.26 -2.07
C TYR A 168 -2.09 -10.61 -1.38
N LEU A 169 -2.87 -10.72 -0.30
CA LEU A 169 -3.25 -11.99 0.28
C LEU A 169 -4.67 -12.33 -0.22
N ILE A 170 -4.80 -13.46 -0.89
CA ILE A 170 -6.06 -13.96 -1.40
C ILE A 170 -6.53 -15.09 -0.49
N GLY A 171 -7.76 -14.98 -0.03
CA GLY A 171 -8.38 -15.95 0.86
C GLY A 171 -8.72 -17.26 0.16
N LYS A 172 -9.04 -18.28 0.94
CA LYS A 172 -9.45 -19.61 0.45
C LYS A 172 -10.72 -19.56 -0.42
N ASP A 173 -11.53 -18.52 -0.24
CA ASP A 173 -12.71 -18.22 -1.04
C ASP A 173 -12.42 -17.55 -2.39
N GLY A 174 -11.13 -17.22 -2.66
CA GLY A 174 -10.70 -16.54 -3.86
C GLY A 174 -10.93 -15.02 -3.84
N ARG A 175 -11.11 -14.42 -2.67
CA ARG A 175 -11.30 -12.99 -2.50
C ARG A 175 -10.06 -12.35 -1.90
N ILE A 176 -9.87 -11.05 -2.14
CA ILE A 176 -8.80 -10.26 -1.54
C ILE A 176 -9.03 -10.17 -0.02
N ALA A 177 -8.22 -10.85 0.75
CA ALA A 177 -8.29 -10.89 2.21
C ALA A 177 -7.49 -9.75 2.85
N HIS A 178 -6.33 -9.41 2.27
CA HIS A 178 -5.48 -8.31 2.74
C HIS A 178 -4.65 -7.73 1.60
N VAL A 179 -4.23 -6.46 1.74
CA VAL A 179 -3.35 -5.77 0.78
C VAL A 179 -2.30 -5.00 1.56
N TRP A 180 -1.04 -5.17 1.19
CA TRP A 180 0.07 -4.34 1.65
C TRP A 180 0.46 -3.38 0.53
N PRO A 181 0.03 -2.11 0.59
CA PRO A 181 0.36 -1.10 -0.44
C PRO A 181 1.81 -0.63 -0.35
N THR A 182 2.43 -0.89 0.78
CA THR A 182 3.85 -0.66 1.07
C THR A 182 4.35 -1.85 1.89
N VAL A 183 5.46 -2.43 1.46
CA VAL A 183 6.02 -3.65 2.06
C VAL A 183 7.42 -3.36 2.56
N ASN A 184 7.69 -3.75 3.82
CA ASN A 184 9.06 -3.92 4.30
C ASN A 184 9.57 -5.29 3.83
N PRO A 185 10.62 -5.37 3.02
CA PRO A 185 11.15 -6.64 2.53
C PRO A 185 11.61 -7.63 3.62
N VAL A 186 11.88 -7.14 4.83
CA VAL A 186 12.32 -7.96 5.96
C VAL A 186 11.15 -8.20 6.89
N GLY A 187 10.85 -9.46 7.18
CA GLY A 187 9.77 -9.86 8.08
C GLY A 187 8.38 -9.93 7.42
N HIS A 188 8.29 -9.74 6.09
CA HIS A 188 7.02 -9.73 5.39
C HIS A 188 6.29 -11.09 5.44
N ALA A 189 7.02 -12.20 5.38
CA ALA A 189 6.43 -13.52 5.55
C ALA A 189 5.76 -13.68 6.93
N SER A 190 6.36 -13.13 7.98
CA SER A 190 5.77 -13.14 9.32
C SER A 190 4.52 -12.27 9.43
N GLU A 191 4.49 -11.11 8.77
CA GLU A 191 3.29 -10.27 8.69
C GLU A 191 2.13 -11.00 8.01
N ILE A 192 2.42 -11.72 6.92
CA ILE A 192 1.43 -12.53 6.21
C ILE A 192 0.92 -13.67 7.09
N LEU A 193 1.82 -14.40 7.77
CA LEU A 193 1.44 -15.48 8.68
C LEU A 193 0.53 -14.98 9.80
N ALA A 194 0.77 -13.80 10.35
CA ALA A 194 -0.09 -13.19 11.36
C ALA A 194 -1.50 -12.85 10.84
N GLN A 195 -1.65 -12.55 9.54
CA GLN A 195 -2.98 -12.32 8.93
C GLN A 195 -3.76 -13.61 8.68
N ILE A 196 -3.07 -14.72 8.51
CA ILE A 196 -3.68 -16.04 8.22
C ILE A 196 -4.08 -16.75 9.52
N GLU A 197 -3.38 -16.48 10.62
CA GLU A 197 -3.73 -17.03 11.91
C GLU A 197 -5.05 -16.42 12.39
N PRO A 198 -6.05 -17.23 12.75
CA PRO A 198 -7.23 -16.68 13.37
C PRO A 198 -6.80 -15.95 14.64
N THR A 199 -7.15 -14.67 14.72
CA THR A 199 -7.01 -13.91 15.96
C THR A 199 -7.86 -14.63 17.02
N ALA A 200 -7.24 -15.49 17.79
CA ALA A 200 -7.87 -16.14 18.96
C ALA A 200 -8.01 -15.11 20.09
N ALA A 201 -8.54 -13.93 19.80
CA ALA A 201 -8.80 -12.91 20.80
C ALA A 201 -9.66 -11.77 20.24
N LYS A 202 -10.92 -12.04 19.92
CA LYS A 202 -12.01 -11.06 20.03
C LYS A 202 -13.33 -11.79 20.27
N ALA A 203 -13.34 -12.59 21.33
CA ALA A 203 -14.56 -13.04 21.99
C ALA A 203 -14.41 -12.62 23.46
N ASN A 204 -14.80 -11.38 23.74
CA ASN A 204 -15.29 -10.89 25.03
C ASN A 204 -16.17 -9.69 24.77
#